data_015fb1eb486e235941e0aee1ee900953
#
_entry.id   015fb1eb486e235941e0aee1ee900953
#
_cell.length_a   1.000
_cell.length_b   1.000
_cell.length_c   1.000
_cell.angle_alpha   90.00
_cell.angle_beta   90.00
_cell.angle_gamma   90.00
#
_symmetry.space_group_name_H-M   'P 1'
#
loop_
_entity.id
_entity.type
_entity.pdbx_description
1 polymer ?
#
loop_
_entity_poly.entity_id
_entity_poly.type
_entity_poly.pdbx_seq_one_letter_code
_entity_poly.pdbx_strand_id
1 'polypeptide(L)'
;MSDKSSSQALKDFVSETEEIIESLNLDMVRLADSVDSGDCDPDVLNGIFRGAHSIKGLSGMFGFDDLSTLSHSMESLLDGLRLGKIPFNQYLVDTLFASLDLLIKLIEGKSSDENFTLDLTPVLDQISKAAEGGGDSDANPLDGLEIDPAILNVLTEYEEHRLLENVRKGRRVHLLRLDFDLTSFDQDLAEVTQQLKQQGEVISTLPSAGDIGERISFKILFGSDLGHSEENLKRD
;
A
#
# COMPACT_ATOMS: atom_id res chain seq x y z
N MET A 1 19.37 -46.10 11.36
CA MET A 1 20.19 -44.90 11.65
C MET A 1 19.58 -43.63 11.05
N SER A 2 18.69 -43.73 10.09
CA SER A 2 17.98 -42.60 9.41
C SER A 2 17.02 -41.83 10.37
N ASP A 3 16.19 -42.54 11.15
CA ASP A 3 15.12 -41.92 11.98
C ASP A 3 15.65 -40.96 13.07
N LYS A 4 16.79 -41.25 13.71
CA LYS A 4 17.33 -40.35 14.75
C LYS A 4 17.89 -39.05 14.17
N SER A 5 18.44 -39.09 12.96
CA SER A 5 18.97 -37.91 12.29
C SER A 5 17.83 -36.99 11.79
N SER A 6 16.76 -37.56 11.24
CA SER A 6 15.56 -36.84 10.83
C SER A 6 14.85 -36.16 12.02
N SER A 7 14.68 -36.89 13.12
CA SER A 7 14.09 -36.35 14.36
C SER A 7 14.91 -35.23 15.00
N GLN A 8 16.25 -35.24 14.87
CA GLN A 8 17.08 -34.15 15.37
C GLN A 8 16.98 -32.93 14.46
N ALA A 9 17.05 -33.13 13.16
CA ALA A 9 16.90 -32.05 12.19
C ALA A 9 15.57 -31.31 12.33
N LEU A 10 14.47 -32.06 12.56
CA LEU A 10 13.16 -31.43 12.80
C LEU A 10 13.15 -30.58 14.08
N LYS A 11 13.79 -31.04 15.15
CA LYS A 11 13.89 -30.26 16.39
C LYS A 11 14.71 -28.99 16.18
N ASP A 12 15.79 -29.09 15.44
CA ASP A 12 16.64 -27.93 15.11
C ASP A 12 15.85 -26.91 14.26
N PHE A 13 15.07 -27.38 13.27
CA PHE A 13 14.14 -26.55 12.49
C PHE A 13 13.13 -25.82 13.37
N VAL A 14 12.45 -26.56 14.29
CA VAL A 14 11.44 -25.96 15.17
C VAL A 14 12.09 -24.91 16.07
N SER A 15 13.23 -25.22 16.70
CA SER A 15 13.94 -24.27 17.56
C SER A 15 14.37 -23.00 16.83
N GLU A 16 14.91 -23.13 15.61
CA GLU A 16 15.35 -21.99 14.81
C GLU A 16 14.16 -21.13 14.33
N THR A 17 13.06 -21.79 13.94
CA THR A 17 11.85 -21.06 13.53
C THR A 17 11.16 -20.36 14.70
N GLU A 18 11.17 -20.93 15.91
CA GLU A 18 10.65 -20.29 17.12
C GLU A 18 11.42 -19.00 17.46
N GLU A 19 12.76 -18.99 17.37
CA GLU A 19 13.56 -17.78 17.56
C GLU A 19 13.23 -16.68 16.54
N ILE A 20 13.03 -17.06 15.27
CA ILE A 20 12.62 -16.11 14.23
C ILE A 20 11.23 -15.55 14.52
N ILE A 21 10.28 -16.39 14.96
CA ILE A 21 8.91 -15.97 15.31
C ILE A 21 8.90 -15.00 16.49
N GLU A 22 9.72 -15.22 17.52
CA GLU A 22 9.83 -14.27 18.63
C GLU A 22 10.27 -12.88 18.15
N SER A 23 11.27 -12.82 17.27
CA SER A 23 11.71 -11.57 16.66
C SER A 23 10.62 -10.93 15.78
N LEU A 24 9.93 -11.74 14.96
CA LEU A 24 8.81 -11.29 14.14
C LEU A 24 7.68 -10.70 14.99
N ASN A 25 7.31 -11.34 16.09
CA ASN A 25 6.26 -10.82 16.98
C ASN A 25 6.60 -9.43 17.52
N LEU A 26 7.86 -9.21 17.94
CA LEU A 26 8.29 -7.89 18.43
C LEU A 26 8.20 -6.82 17.34
N ASP A 27 8.65 -7.13 16.14
CA ASP A 27 8.61 -6.19 15.03
C ASP A 27 7.17 -5.96 14.53
N MET A 28 6.31 -6.99 14.57
CA MET A 28 4.88 -6.86 14.24
C MET A 28 4.13 -5.94 15.21
N VAL A 29 4.44 -6.01 16.52
CA VAL A 29 3.85 -5.09 17.50
C VAL A 29 4.26 -3.65 17.22
N ARG A 30 5.55 -3.41 16.93
CA ARG A 30 6.04 -2.08 16.55
C ARG A 30 5.40 -1.56 15.27
N LEU A 31 5.20 -2.45 14.28
CA LEU A 31 4.50 -2.12 13.05
C LEU A 31 3.06 -1.70 13.33
N ALA A 32 2.34 -2.43 14.20
CA ALA A 32 0.98 -2.12 14.58
C ALA A 32 0.87 -0.76 15.28
N ASP A 33 1.79 -0.44 16.19
CA ASP A 33 1.82 0.84 16.91
C ASP A 33 2.02 2.05 15.97
N SER A 34 2.55 1.82 14.77
CA SER A 34 2.82 2.88 13.79
C SER A 34 1.68 3.13 12.79
N VAL A 35 0.62 2.31 12.79
CA VAL A 35 -0.50 2.43 11.82
C VAL A 35 -1.19 3.79 11.89
N ASP A 36 -1.48 4.27 13.10
CA ASP A 36 -2.18 5.55 13.30
C ASP A 36 -1.36 6.75 12.81
N SER A 37 -0.02 6.65 12.84
CA SER A 37 0.87 7.70 12.31
C SER A 37 1.00 7.64 10.80
N GLY A 38 0.68 6.52 10.17
CA GLY A 38 0.87 6.27 8.74
C GLY A 38 2.34 6.17 8.32
N ASP A 39 3.27 6.17 9.29
CA ASP A 39 4.72 6.14 9.04
C ASP A 39 5.29 4.78 9.48
N CYS A 40 5.67 3.98 8.51
CA CYS A 40 6.23 2.65 8.73
C CYS A 40 7.76 2.73 8.83
N ASP A 41 8.31 2.37 10.00
CA ASP A 41 9.76 2.30 10.19
C ASP A 41 10.39 1.27 9.22
N PRO A 42 11.28 1.71 8.31
CA PRO A 42 11.92 0.81 7.34
C PRO A 42 12.72 -0.33 8.00
N ASP A 43 13.30 -0.11 9.17
CA ASP A 43 14.09 -1.14 9.87
C ASP A 43 13.19 -2.23 10.45
N VAL A 44 12.02 -1.86 10.98
CA VAL A 44 10.98 -2.79 11.43
C VAL A 44 10.48 -3.62 10.26
N LEU A 45 10.13 -2.96 9.15
CA LEU A 45 9.65 -3.64 7.94
C LEU A 45 10.69 -4.62 7.38
N ASN A 46 11.96 -4.20 7.32
CA ASN A 46 13.06 -5.07 6.91
C ASN A 46 13.29 -6.24 7.87
N GLY A 47 13.05 -6.06 9.18
CA GLY A 47 13.10 -7.13 10.18
C GLY A 47 12.06 -8.21 9.88
N ILE A 48 10.80 -7.81 9.69
CA ILE A 48 9.69 -8.73 9.37
C ILE A 48 9.95 -9.44 8.02
N PHE A 49 10.38 -8.70 7.00
CA PHE A 49 10.73 -9.28 5.70
C PHE A 49 11.80 -10.37 5.81
N ARG A 50 12.89 -10.10 6.53
CA ARG A 50 13.97 -11.08 6.73
C ARG A 50 13.51 -12.31 7.50
N GLY A 51 12.67 -12.14 8.52
CA GLY A 51 12.09 -13.25 9.27
C GLY A 51 11.23 -14.15 8.36
N ALA A 52 10.31 -13.58 7.58
CA ALA A 52 9.49 -14.33 6.62
C ALA A 52 10.36 -15.06 5.58
N HIS A 53 11.40 -14.38 5.05
CA HIS A 53 12.35 -14.96 4.10
C HIS A 53 13.13 -16.16 4.70
N SER A 54 13.55 -16.04 5.95
CA SER A 54 14.27 -17.14 6.64
C SER A 54 13.37 -18.34 6.86
N ILE A 55 12.13 -18.14 7.33
CA ILE A 55 11.16 -19.23 7.49
C ILE A 55 10.87 -19.90 6.15
N LYS A 56 10.70 -19.14 5.05
CA LYS A 56 10.54 -19.70 3.71
C LYS A 56 11.71 -20.61 3.32
N GLY A 57 12.94 -20.13 3.54
CA GLY A 57 14.14 -20.87 3.21
C GLY A 57 14.27 -22.18 4.01
N LEU A 58 14.08 -22.11 5.32
CA LEU A 58 14.11 -23.28 6.22
C LEU A 58 13.02 -24.28 5.84
N SER A 59 11.78 -23.81 5.63
CA SER A 59 10.64 -24.67 5.27
C SER A 59 10.87 -25.40 3.94
N GLY A 60 11.47 -24.71 2.95
CA GLY A 60 11.82 -25.30 1.67
C GLY A 60 12.86 -26.44 1.79
N MET A 61 13.81 -26.34 2.73
CA MET A 61 14.80 -27.40 2.99
C MET A 61 14.18 -28.66 3.60
N PHE A 62 13.09 -28.51 4.35
CA PHE A 62 12.34 -29.61 4.97
C PHE A 62 11.19 -30.14 4.11
N GLY A 63 10.90 -29.52 2.97
CA GLY A 63 9.78 -29.89 2.12
C GLY A 63 8.40 -29.52 2.70
N PHE A 64 8.35 -28.52 3.59
CA PHE A 64 7.11 -28.00 4.15
C PHE A 64 6.51 -26.92 3.23
N ASP A 65 5.86 -27.39 2.16
CA ASP A 65 5.36 -26.54 1.07
C ASP A 65 4.32 -25.51 1.56
N ASP A 66 3.51 -25.85 2.54
CA ASP A 66 2.52 -24.97 3.15
C ASP A 66 3.17 -23.78 3.88
N LEU A 67 4.15 -24.03 4.74
CA LEU A 67 4.94 -23.00 5.40
C LEU A 67 5.70 -22.12 4.39
N SER A 68 6.31 -22.75 3.39
CA SER A 68 7.03 -22.04 2.35
C SER A 68 6.10 -21.13 1.53
N THR A 69 4.90 -21.60 1.18
CA THR A 69 3.89 -20.84 0.45
C THR A 69 3.40 -19.64 1.24
N LEU A 70 3.05 -19.83 2.52
CA LEU A 70 2.56 -18.75 3.37
C LEU A 70 3.64 -17.69 3.60
N SER A 71 4.86 -18.11 3.94
CA SER A 71 6.00 -17.20 4.14
C SER A 71 6.35 -16.42 2.87
N HIS A 72 6.28 -17.05 1.70
CA HIS A 72 6.50 -16.38 0.41
C HIS A 72 5.42 -15.32 0.12
N SER A 73 4.17 -15.63 0.44
CA SER A 73 3.05 -14.68 0.25
C SER A 73 3.20 -13.47 1.18
N MET A 74 3.61 -13.67 2.44
CA MET A 74 3.95 -12.60 3.37
C MET A 74 5.13 -11.74 2.87
N GLU A 75 6.19 -12.38 2.39
CA GLU A 75 7.37 -11.71 1.82
C GLU A 75 6.98 -10.81 0.64
N SER A 76 6.11 -11.31 -0.25
CA SER A 76 5.61 -10.55 -1.41
C SER A 76 4.77 -9.34 -1.00
N LEU A 77 3.92 -9.50 0.03
CA LEU A 77 3.12 -8.41 0.59
C LEU A 77 4.01 -7.31 1.19
N LEU A 78 5.02 -7.71 1.97
CA LEU A 78 5.98 -6.80 2.60
C LEU A 78 6.86 -6.08 1.57
N ASP A 79 7.23 -6.75 0.48
CA ASP A 79 7.98 -6.13 -0.62
C ASP A 79 7.11 -5.07 -1.34
N GLY A 80 5.84 -5.36 -1.58
CA GLY A 80 4.88 -4.40 -2.11
C GLY A 80 4.72 -3.16 -1.22
N LEU A 81 4.63 -3.35 0.10
CA LEU A 81 4.59 -2.25 1.07
C LEU A 81 5.88 -1.44 1.05
N ARG A 82 7.05 -2.10 1.07
CA ARG A 82 8.36 -1.45 1.02
C ARG A 82 8.57 -0.61 -0.24
N LEU A 83 8.00 -1.03 -1.35
CA LEU A 83 8.05 -0.32 -2.64
C LEU A 83 6.98 0.77 -2.76
N GLY A 84 6.16 0.98 -1.72
CA GLY A 84 5.06 1.94 -1.74
C GLY A 84 3.90 1.57 -2.68
N LYS A 85 3.87 0.33 -3.18
CA LYS A 85 2.80 -0.18 -4.06
C LYS A 85 1.54 -0.57 -3.30
N ILE A 86 1.69 -0.90 -2.03
CA ILE A 86 0.61 -1.32 -1.13
C ILE A 86 0.50 -0.29 -0.02
N PRO A 87 -0.71 0.21 0.30
CA PRO A 87 -0.91 1.17 1.37
C PRO A 87 -0.66 0.54 2.74
N PHE A 88 0.01 1.29 3.63
CA PHE A 88 0.15 0.92 5.03
C PHE A 88 -1.14 1.27 5.76
N ASN A 89 -1.90 0.27 6.17
CA ASN A 89 -3.19 0.42 6.85
C ASN A 89 -3.44 -0.72 7.84
N GLN A 90 -4.50 -0.59 8.64
CA GLN A 90 -4.87 -1.58 9.66
C GLN A 90 -5.14 -2.97 9.05
N TYR A 91 -5.81 -3.03 7.89
CA TYR A 91 -6.12 -4.31 7.24
C TYR A 91 -4.87 -5.09 6.85
N LEU A 92 -3.85 -4.41 6.34
CA LEU A 92 -2.56 -5.03 6.03
C LEU A 92 -1.90 -5.59 7.29
N VAL A 93 -1.90 -4.83 8.39
CA VAL A 93 -1.33 -5.26 9.68
C VAL A 93 -2.09 -6.47 10.23
N ASP A 94 -3.41 -6.43 10.22
CA ASP A 94 -4.26 -7.56 10.66
C ASP A 94 -4.02 -8.82 9.81
N THR A 95 -3.83 -8.64 8.50
CA THR A 95 -3.50 -9.74 7.58
C THR A 95 -2.13 -10.35 7.90
N LEU A 96 -1.13 -9.52 8.21
CA LEU A 96 0.19 -10.00 8.60
C LEU A 96 0.15 -10.75 9.94
N PHE A 97 -0.62 -10.28 10.93
CA PHE A 97 -0.83 -10.99 12.19
C PHE A 97 -1.54 -12.33 11.98
N ALA A 98 -2.61 -12.37 11.19
CA ALA A 98 -3.30 -13.60 10.85
C ALA A 98 -2.38 -14.62 10.16
N SER A 99 -1.49 -14.13 9.30
CA SER A 99 -0.48 -14.97 8.64
C SER A 99 0.55 -15.51 9.61
N LEU A 100 1.02 -14.68 10.53
CA LEU A 100 1.98 -15.08 11.58
C LEU A 100 1.37 -16.13 12.53
N ASP A 101 0.13 -15.93 12.97
CA ASP A 101 -0.61 -16.90 13.79
C ASP A 101 -0.73 -18.26 13.11
N LEU A 102 -0.95 -18.26 11.79
CA LEU A 102 -1.07 -19.49 11.02
C LEU A 102 0.29 -20.17 10.83
N LEU A 103 1.38 -19.40 10.65
CA LEU A 103 2.75 -19.93 10.64
C LEU A 103 3.08 -20.63 11.97
N ILE A 104 2.77 -19.99 13.10
CA ILE A 104 2.98 -20.57 14.43
C ILE A 104 2.26 -21.90 14.57
N LYS A 105 0.97 -21.95 14.24
CA LYS A 105 0.15 -23.16 14.31
C LYS A 105 0.68 -24.30 13.41
N LEU A 106 1.16 -23.95 12.22
CA LEU A 106 1.77 -24.93 11.31
C LEU A 106 3.07 -25.49 11.88
N ILE A 107 3.95 -24.66 12.42
CA ILE A 107 5.23 -25.08 13.00
C ILE A 107 4.98 -25.96 14.23
N GLU A 108 4.09 -25.56 15.14
CA GLU A 108 3.69 -26.35 16.29
C GLU A 108 3.09 -27.71 15.89
N GLY A 109 2.20 -27.73 14.90
CA GLY A 109 1.61 -28.95 14.37
C GLY A 109 2.66 -29.89 13.77
N LYS A 110 3.57 -29.35 12.95
CA LYS A 110 4.65 -30.12 12.31
C LYS A 110 5.71 -30.62 13.31
N SER A 111 5.86 -29.97 14.46
CA SER A 111 6.73 -30.47 15.54
C SER A 111 6.27 -31.84 16.07
N SER A 112 4.98 -32.12 16.00
CA SER A 112 4.35 -33.34 16.46
C SER A 112 4.04 -34.33 15.35
N ASP A 113 3.68 -33.82 14.15
CA ASP A 113 3.38 -34.59 12.96
C ASP A 113 3.86 -33.82 11.71
N GLU A 114 4.94 -34.31 11.07
CA GLU A 114 5.51 -33.69 9.87
C GLU A 114 4.48 -33.52 8.72
N ASN A 115 3.43 -34.35 8.69
CA ASN A 115 2.36 -34.28 7.69
C ASN A 115 1.21 -33.34 8.11
N PHE A 116 1.29 -32.70 9.27
CA PHE A 116 0.27 -31.74 9.71
C PHE A 116 0.11 -30.61 8.70
N THR A 117 -1.13 -30.32 8.32
CA THR A 117 -1.47 -29.25 7.39
C THR A 117 -2.67 -28.47 7.88
N LEU A 118 -2.78 -27.22 7.44
CA LEU A 118 -3.94 -26.36 7.65
C LEU A 118 -4.44 -25.81 6.32
N ASP A 119 -5.72 -25.43 6.26
CA ASP A 119 -6.26 -24.71 5.12
C ASP A 119 -5.71 -23.26 5.10
N LEU A 120 -4.89 -22.97 4.11
CA LEU A 120 -4.29 -21.64 3.90
C LEU A 120 -5.19 -20.70 3.08
N THR A 121 -6.23 -21.24 2.43
CA THR A 121 -7.06 -20.46 1.49
C THR A 121 -7.56 -19.15 2.09
N PRO A 122 -8.13 -19.12 3.31
CA PRO A 122 -8.66 -17.88 3.87
C PRO A 122 -7.60 -16.79 4.05
N VAL A 123 -6.40 -17.17 4.52
CA VAL A 123 -5.33 -16.18 4.75
C VAL A 123 -4.66 -15.75 3.45
N LEU A 124 -4.52 -16.65 2.48
CA LEU A 124 -3.99 -16.29 1.17
C LEU A 124 -4.94 -15.34 0.42
N ASP A 125 -6.26 -15.53 0.55
CA ASP A 125 -7.27 -14.60 0.03
C ASP A 125 -7.17 -13.22 0.71
N GLN A 126 -6.92 -13.17 2.03
CA GLN A 126 -6.69 -11.92 2.76
C GLN A 126 -5.42 -11.22 2.28
N ILE A 127 -4.32 -11.97 2.09
CA ILE A 127 -3.06 -11.45 1.55
C ILE A 127 -3.26 -10.87 0.16
N SER A 128 -4.00 -11.57 -0.71
CA SER A 128 -4.32 -11.09 -2.06
C SER A 128 -5.09 -9.77 -2.02
N LYS A 129 -6.13 -9.69 -1.18
CA LYS A 129 -6.89 -8.45 -0.97
C LYS A 129 -6.03 -7.33 -0.40
N ALA A 130 -5.16 -7.63 0.56
CA ALA A 130 -4.24 -6.63 1.12
C ALA A 130 -3.26 -6.11 0.05
N ALA A 131 -2.79 -6.97 -0.84
CA ALA A 131 -1.93 -6.60 -1.97
C ALA A 131 -2.63 -5.69 -2.99
N GLU A 132 -3.94 -5.82 -3.12
CA GLU A 132 -4.80 -4.95 -3.95
C GLU A 132 -5.20 -3.63 -3.25
N GLY A 133 -4.69 -3.40 -2.02
CA GLY A 133 -5.01 -2.23 -1.21
C GLY A 133 -6.20 -2.43 -0.27
N GLY A 134 -6.67 -3.66 -0.10
CA GLY A 134 -7.83 -4.02 0.72
C GLY A 134 -7.69 -3.70 2.20
N GLY A 135 -8.69 -3.17 2.71
CA GLY A 135 -9.17 -2.84 4.04
C GLY A 135 -10.58 -2.32 3.79
N ASP A 136 -11.49 -2.31 4.69
CA ASP A 136 -12.87 -1.88 4.51
C ASP A 136 -13.05 -0.59 3.68
N SER A 137 -12.72 -0.69 2.43
CA SER A 137 -13.11 0.22 1.39
C SER A 137 -13.60 -0.60 0.20
N ASP A 138 -14.87 -1.00 0.27
CA ASP A 138 -15.72 -0.98 -0.91
C ASP A 138 -15.87 0.47 -1.45
N ALA A 139 -15.07 1.39 -0.93
CA ALA A 139 -14.88 2.73 -1.45
C ALA A 139 -13.40 2.89 -1.80
N ASN A 140 -13.06 2.75 -3.08
CA ASN A 140 -11.90 3.43 -3.64
C ASN A 140 -11.92 4.86 -3.03
N PRO A 141 -10.84 5.35 -2.37
CA PRO A 141 -10.84 6.70 -1.81
C PRO A 141 -11.26 7.78 -2.83
N LEU A 142 -11.20 7.42 -4.12
CA LEU A 142 -11.64 8.24 -5.25
C LEU A 142 -13.14 8.11 -5.55
N ASP A 143 -13.85 7.08 -5.04
CA ASP A 143 -15.30 6.87 -5.28
C ASP A 143 -16.17 7.93 -4.58
N GLY A 144 -15.62 8.60 -3.57
CA GLY A 144 -16.24 9.76 -2.92
C GLY A 144 -15.96 11.10 -3.59
N LEU A 145 -15.10 11.13 -4.62
CA LEU A 145 -14.79 12.33 -5.38
C LEU A 145 -15.70 12.41 -6.61
N GLU A 146 -16.42 13.51 -6.75
CA GLU A 146 -17.18 13.84 -7.98
C GLU A 146 -16.23 14.22 -9.13
N ILE A 147 -15.29 13.33 -9.47
CA ILE A 147 -14.35 13.49 -10.59
C ILE A 147 -14.82 12.61 -11.75
N ASP A 148 -14.89 13.19 -12.94
CA ASP A 148 -15.20 12.46 -14.17
C ASP A 148 -14.20 11.30 -14.36
N PRO A 149 -14.66 10.03 -14.49
CA PRO A 149 -13.80 8.89 -14.75
C PRO A 149 -12.85 9.05 -15.94
N ALA A 150 -13.24 9.87 -16.94
CA ALA A 150 -12.39 10.18 -18.07
C ALA A 150 -11.12 10.95 -17.67
N ILE A 151 -11.14 11.69 -16.56
CA ILE A 151 -9.98 12.40 -16.03
C ILE A 151 -9.05 11.41 -15.31
N LEU A 152 -9.61 10.50 -14.50
CA LEU A 152 -8.82 9.48 -13.81
C LEU A 152 -8.05 8.59 -14.78
N ASN A 153 -8.66 8.25 -15.92
CA ASN A 153 -8.04 7.39 -16.95
C ASN A 153 -6.86 8.03 -17.71
N VAL A 154 -6.68 9.33 -17.64
CA VAL A 154 -5.58 10.05 -18.33
C VAL A 154 -4.47 10.50 -17.38
N LEU A 155 -4.64 10.29 -16.07
CA LEU A 155 -3.58 10.54 -15.10
C LEU A 155 -2.44 9.53 -15.27
N THR A 156 -1.22 10.02 -15.10
CA THR A 156 -0.05 9.14 -14.96
C THR A 156 -0.07 8.46 -13.59
N GLU A 157 0.61 7.33 -13.43
CA GLU A 157 0.73 6.62 -12.12
C GLU A 157 1.22 7.57 -11.00
N TYR A 158 2.10 8.50 -11.32
CA TYR A 158 2.60 9.50 -10.38
C TYR A 158 1.51 10.50 -9.97
N GLU A 159 0.70 10.98 -10.91
CA GLU A 159 -0.40 11.92 -10.64
C GLU A 159 -1.54 11.24 -9.87
N GLU A 160 -1.84 9.98 -10.19
CA GLU A 160 -2.81 9.17 -9.44
C GLU A 160 -2.35 8.97 -7.99
N HIS A 161 -1.08 8.63 -7.78
CA HIS A 161 -0.51 8.51 -6.44
C HIS A 161 -0.62 9.82 -5.64
N ARG A 162 -0.32 10.97 -6.27
CA ARG A 162 -0.48 12.30 -5.65
C ARG A 162 -1.93 12.62 -5.31
N LEU A 163 -2.87 12.26 -6.18
CA LEU A 163 -4.30 12.40 -5.93
C LEU A 163 -4.72 11.61 -4.69
N LEU A 164 -4.34 10.33 -4.62
CA LEU A 164 -4.61 9.46 -3.47
C LEU A 164 -4.00 10.01 -2.17
N GLU A 165 -2.77 10.52 -2.21
CA GLU A 165 -2.14 11.15 -1.05
C GLU A 165 -2.90 12.40 -0.56
N ASN A 166 -3.38 13.25 -1.47
CA ASN A 166 -4.16 14.43 -1.11
C ASN A 166 -5.48 14.04 -0.44
N VAL A 167 -6.16 13.01 -0.96
CA VAL A 167 -7.40 12.48 -0.36
C VAL A 167 -7.15 11.90 1.03
N ARG A 168 -6.09 11.09 1.18
CA ARG A 168 -5.70 10.51 2.49
C ARG A 168 -5.34 11.57 3.53
N LYS A 169 -4.73 12.68 3.13
CA LYS A 169 -4.44 13.83 3.99
C LYS A 169 -5.69 14.67 4.32
N GLY A 170 -6.87 14.25 3.85
CA GLY A 170 -8.13 14.96 4.08
C GLY A 170 -8.24 16.29 3.34
N ARG A 171 -7.42 16.52 2.32
CA ARG A 171 -7.48 17.71 1.48
C ARG A 171 -8.72 17.67 0.58
N ARG A 172 -9.28 18.83 0.30
CA ARG A 172 -10.33 18.93 -0.72
C ARG A 172 -9.70 18.95 -2.10
N VAL A 173 -10.19 18.07 -2.97
CA VAL A 173 -9.74 18.01 -4.36
C VAL A 173 -10.71 18.82 -5.23
N HIS A 174 -10.19 19.73 -6.04
CA HIS A 174 -10.92 20.60 -6.93
C HIS A 174 -10.49 20.33 -8.38
N LEU A 175 -11.47 20.38 -9.29
CA LEU A 175 -11.23 20.40 -10.72
C LEU A 175 -11.51 21.80 -11.24
N LEU A 176 -10.45 22.52 -11.59
CA LEU A 176 -10.52 23.87 -12.14
C LEU A 176 -10.49 23.78 -13.66
N ARG A 177 -11.44 24.43 -14.33
CA ARG A 177 -11.41 24.63 -15.78
C ARG A 177 -11.03 26.08 -16.07
N LEU A 178 -9.98 26.28 -16.84
CA LEU A 178 -9.43 27.59 -17.19
C LEU A 178 -9.30 27.71 -18.69
N ASP A 179 -9.70 28.84 -19.22
CA ASP A 179 -9.64 29.15 -20.63
C ASP A 179 -8.72 30.37 -20.85
N PHE A 180 -7.65 30.18 -21.61
CA PHE A 180 -6.63 31.20 -21.88
C PHE A 180 -6.64 31.61 -23.34
N ASP A 181 -6.20 32.85 -23.63
CA ASP A 181 -5.95 33.27 -24.99
C ASP A 181 -4.69 32.59 -25.55
N LEU A 182 -4.73 32.13 -26.79
CA LEU A 182 -3.64 31.40 -27.45
C LEU A 182 -2.31 32.18 -27.48
N THR A 183 -2.37 33.50 -27.37
CA THR A 183 -1.19 34.39 -27.45
C THR A 183 -0.47 34.55 -26.11
N SER A 184 -1.14 34.30 -24.97
CA SER A 184 -0.60 34.54 -23.62
C SER A 184 -0.68 33.32 -22.69
N PHE A 185 -1.24 32.21 -23.18
CA PHE A 185 -1.55 31.04 -22.29
C PHE A 185 -0.38 30.50 -21.48
N ASP A 186 0.84 30.54 -22.02
CA ASP A 186 2.04 30.06 -21.34
C ASP A 186 2.34 30.86 -20.06
N GLN A 187 2.20 32.19 -20.14
CA GLN A 187 2.44 33.10 -19.03
C GLN A 187 1.30 33.01 -18.01
N ASP A 188 0.06 33.07 -18.49
CA ASP A 188 -1.14 33.06 -17.67
C ASP A 188 -1.29 31.72 -16.91
N LEU A 189 -1.03 30.58 -17.58
CA LEU A 189 -1.03 29.27 -16.95
C LEU A 189 0.07 29.14 -15.90
N ALA A 190 1.26 29.66 -16.16
CA ALA A 190 2.37 29.65 -15.20
C ALA A 190 2.03 30.50 -13.96
N GLU A 191 1.42 31.66 -14.14
CA GLU A 191 1.03 32.56 -13.05
C GLU A 191 -0.06 31.91 -12.17
N VAL A 192 -1.12 31.37 -12.78
CA VAL A 192 -2.20 30.66 -12.06
C VAL A 192 -1.64 29.43 -11.32
N THR A 193 -0.78 28.66 -11.98
CA THR A 193 -0.16 27.49 -11.34
C THR A 193 0.69 27.89 -10.13
N GLN A 194 1.41 29.01 -10.20
CA GLN A 194 2.21 29.52 -9.09
C GLN A 194 1.33 30.01 -7.94
N GLN A 195 0.20 30.64 -8.23
CA GLN A 195 -0.77 31.07 -7.21
C GLN A 195 -1.41 29.86 -6.51
N LEU A 196 -1.81 28.84 -7.27
CA LEU A 196 -2.37 27.60 -6.73
C LEU A 196 -1.38 26.88 -5.82
N LYS A 197 -0.10 26.81 -6.19
CA LYS A 197 0.97 26.21 -5.33
C LYS A 197 1.17 26.90 -3.99
N GLN A 198 0.73 28.13 -3.81
CA GLN A 198 0.74 28.83 -2.52
C GLN A 198 -0.42 28.43 -1.62
N GLN A 199 -1.49 27.83 -2.18
CA GLN A 199 -2.73 27.49 -1.48
C GLN A 199 -2.94 25.98 -1.34
N GLY A 200 -2.08 25.18 -1.98
CA GLY A 200 -2.18 23.72 -1.95
C GLY A 200 -1.27 23.06 -2.98
N GLU A 201 -1.66 21.91 -3.45
CA GLU A 201 -0.89 21.08 -4.37
C GLU A 201 -1.57 20.94 -5.73
N VAL A 202 -0.89 21.36 -6.80
CA VAL A 202 -1.33 21.09 -8.19
C VAL A 202 -0.97 19.65 -8.53
N ILE A 203 -1.96 18.80 -8.65
CA ILE A 203 -1.82 17.35 -8.88
C ILE A 203 -1.55 17.07 -10.35
N SER A 204 -2.38 17.63 -11.24
CA SER A 204 -2.27 17.47 -12.70
C SER A 204 -2.76 18.70 -13.44
N THR A 205 -2.22 18.91 -14.65
CA THR A 205 -2.66 19.94 -15.59
C THR A 205 -2.90 19.30 -16.95
N LEU A 206 -4.16 19.17 -17.33
CA LEU A 206 -4.61 18.44 -18.52
C LEU A 206 -5.12 19.44 -19.57
N PRO A 207 -4.61 19.39 -20.81
CA PRO A 207 -5.21 20.15 -21.89
C PRO A 207 -6.62 19.62 -22.19
N SER A 208 -7.55 20.50 -22.40
CA SER A 208 -8.94 20.16 -22.74
C SER A 208 -9.29 20.78 -24.12
N ALA A 209 -10.13 20.08 -24.87
CA ALA A 209 -10.66 20.67 -26.11
C ALA A 209 -11.47 21.92 -25.77
N GLY A 210 -10.98 23.08 -26.19
CA GLY A 210 -11.69 24.33 -26.06
C GLY A 210 -12.79 24.44 -27.10
N ASP A 211 -13.77 25.32 -26.87
CA ASP A 211 -14.70 25.74 -27.91
C ASP A 211 -13.92 26.45 -29.03
N ILE A 212 -14.38 26.24 -30.28
CA ILE A 212 -13.75 26.71 -31.53
C ILE A 212 -13.49 28.22 -31.45
N GLY A 213 -12.21 28.62 -31.35
CA GLY A 213 -11.81 30.01 -31.29
C GLY A 213 -10.34 30.19 -30.94
N GLU A 214 -9.91 31.38 -30.64
CA GLU A 214 -8.54 31.78 -30.29
C GLU A 214 -8.18 31.44 -28.83
N ARG A 215 -8.86 30.44 -28.19
CA ARG A 215 -8.68 30.07 -26.81
C ARG A 215 -8.24 28.61 -26.64
N ILE A 216 -7.41 28.36 -25.63
CA ILE A 216 -7.00 27.04 -25.19
C ILE A 216 -7.50 26.80 -23.77
N SER A 217 -8.09 25.61 -23.52
CA SER A 217 -8.64 25.24 -22.22
C SER A 217 -7.74 24.24 -21.52
N PHE A 218 -7.63 24.39 -20.19
CA PHE A 218 -6.95 23.44 -19.32
C PHE A 218 -7.86 23.02 -18.17
N LYS A 219 -7.74 21.76 -17.77
CA LYS A 219 -8.32 21.24 -16.54
C LYS A 219 -7.16 21.03 -15.54
N ILE A 220 -7.20 21.73 -14.41
CA ILE A 220 -6.21 21.60 -13.35
C ILE A 220 -6.84 20.85 -12.19
N LEU A 221 -6.24 19.72 -11.82
CA LEU A 221 -6.59 18.97 -10.62
C LEU A 221 -5.75 19.49 -9.45
N PHE A 222 -6.42 19.98 -8.41
CA PHE A 222 -5.80 20.73 -7.32
C PHE A 222 -6.30 20.27 -5.97
N GLY A 223 -5.38 19.98 -5.03
CA GLY A 223 -5.66 19.63 -3.65
C GLY A 223 -5.41 20.82 -2.71
N SER A 224 -6.46 21.30 -2.00
CA SER A 224 -6.35 22.41 -1.04
C SER A 224 -6.47 21.93 0.40
N ASP A 225 -5.76 22.59 1.33
CA ASP A 225 -5.95 22.37 2.77
C ASP A 225 -7.34 22.88 3.23
N LEU A 226 -7.94 22.20 4.23
CA LEU A 226 -9.32 22.41 4.71
C LEU A 226 -9.69 23.83 5.22
N GLY A 227 -8.82 24.81 5.06
CA GLY A 227 -9.01 26.19 5.53
C GLY A 227 -9.35 27.21 4.43
N HIS A 228 -9.31 26.84 3.16
CA HIS A 228 -9.55 27.77 2.06
C HIS A 228 -10.97 27.60 1.50
N SER A 229 -11.81 28.63 1.65
CA SER A 229 -13.16 28.64 1.11
C SER A 229 -13.15 28.80 -0.43
N GLU A 230 -14.12 28.20 -1.09
CA GLU A 230 -14.31 28.27 -2.57
C GLU A 230 -14.39 29.70 -3.12
N GLU A 231 -14.69 30.70 -2.26
CA GLU A 231 -14.74 32.11 -2.63
C GLU A 231 -13.38 32.70 -3.03
N ASN A 232 -12.26 32.13 -2.56
CA ASN A 232 -10.93 32.59 -2.91
C ASN A 232 -10.43 32.06 -4.27
N LEU A 233 -11.06 31.03 -4.80
CA LEU A 233 -10.73 30.40 -6.09
C LEU A 233 -11.49 31.01 -7.28
N LYS A 234 -12.49 31.86 -6.98
CA LYS A 234 -13.34 32.53 -7.97
C LYS A 234 -13.03 34.05 -8.10
N ARG A 235 -11.79 34.44 -8.23
CA ARG A 235 -11.43 35.81 -8.54
C ARG A 235 -10.88 35.91 -9.95
N ASP A 236 -11.74 36.60 -10.77
CA ASP A 236 -11.56 37.29 -12.09
C ASP A 236 -10.61 36.64 -13.11
#